data_dfb46de5c80e613e7f63568f0140722c
#
_entry.id   dfb46de5c80e613e7f63568f0140722c
#
_cell.length_a   1.000
_cell.length_b   1.000
_cell.length_c   1.000
_cell.angle_alpha   90.00
_cell.angle_beta   90.00
_cell.angle_gamma   90.00
#
_symmetry.space_group_name_H-M   'P 1'
#
loop_
_entity.id
_entity.type
_entity.pdbx_description
1 polymer ?
#
loop_
_entity_poly.entity_id
_entity_poly.type
_entity_poly.pdbx_seq_one_letter_code
_entity_poly.pdbx_strand_id
1 'polypeptide(L)'
;MNKPTLVFQGPIFTRSGYGDHCRDLMKSLRKMDKYDIKIIPLRWGNTPQNQVDPSTEFGRWMLERVIGEIGDKPDVFFQVSVANEFEPKGNYNIGVTAGVETTIAPKDFIDGMNKMDLILVPSEFTKQVMAGTVYQHQDQNTKQIVGETRLTKPCEVLFEGVDVDVFLNPSGNDVLANVKEDFNFLIVGHWLKGDLGQDRKDI
;
A
#
# COMPACT_ATOMS: atom_id res chain seq x y z
N MET A 1 -5.39 14.63 27.60
CA MET A 1 -4.17 14.71 26.77
C MET A 1 -4.62 14.73 25.32
N ASN A 2 -4.05 15.61 24.50
CA ASN A 2 -4.34 15.59 23.06
C ASN A 2 -3.76 14.31 22.45
N LYS A 3 -4.49 13.73 21.49
CA LYS A 3 -4.00 12.56 20.73
C LYS A 3 -2.80 12.99 19.87
N PRO A 4 -1.79 12.13 19.69
CA PRO A 4 -0.72 12.39 18.72
C PRO A 4 -1.30 12.49 17.31
N THR A 5 -0.70 13.35 16.49
CA THR A 5 -1.10 13.54 15.10
C THR A 5 -0.55 12.45 14.21
N LEU A 6 -1.42 11.89 13.36
CA LEU A 6 -1.05 10.94 12.33
C LEU A 6 -1.48 11.46 10.97
N VAL A 7 -0.52 11.66 10.06
CA VAL A 7 -0.82 11.92 8.66
C VAL A 7 -0.70 10.62 7.87
N PHE A 8 -1.82 10.18 7.30
CA PHE A 8 -1.89 9.02 6.43
C PHE A 8 -1.85 9.48 4.97
N GLN A 9 -0.86 9.03 4.22
CA GLN A 9 -0.71 9.30 2.80
C GLN A 9 -0.82 8.00 2.00
N GLY A 10 -1.76 7.93 1.05
CA GLY A 10 -1.95 6.75 0.22
C GLY A 10 -3.09 6.90 -0.79
N PRO A 11 -3.25 5.95 -1.73
CA PRO A 11 -4.25 6.01 -2.80
C PRO A 11 -5.67 5.64 -2.32
N ILE A 12 -6.12 6.24 -1.22
CA ILE A 12 -7.34 5.87 -0.48
C ILE A 12 -8.64 5.97 -1.30
N PHE A 13 -8.67 6.84 -2.33
CA PHE A 13 -9.85 7.04 -3.18
C PHE A 13 -9.91 6.13 -4.41
N THR A 14 -8.86 5.35 -4.66
CA THR A 14 -8.72 4.61 -5.91
C THR A 14 -9.38 3.24 -5.87
N ARG A 15 -9.81 2.76 -7.06
CA ARG A 15 -10.23 1.38 -7.28
C ARG A 15 -9.01 0.51 -7.60
N SER A 16 -8.23 0.21 -6.57
CA SER A 16 -7.02 -0.61 -6.70
C SER A 16 -6.78 -1.39 -5.42
N GLY A 17 -5.98 -2.46 -5.49
CA GLY A 17 -5.57 -3.22 -4.30
C GLY A 17 -4.91 -2.33 -3.24
N TYR A 18 -4.03 -1.40 -3.65
CA TYR A 18 -3.46 -0.40 -2.73
C TYR A 18 -4.54 0.51 -2.10
N GLY A 19 -5.57 0.88 -2.88
CA GLY A 19 -6.70 1.66 -2.36
C GLY A 19 -7.54 0.88 -1.35
N ASP A 20 -7.81 -0.41 -1.62
CA ASP A 20 -8.54 -1.29 -0.70
C ASP A 20 -7.75 -1.46 0.60
N HIS A 21 -6.46 -1.77 0.51
CA HIS A 21 -5.56 -1.89 1.65
C HIS A 21 -5.50 -0.59 2.48
N CYS A 22 -5.42 0.58 1.83
CA CYS A 22 -5.48 1.88 2.53
C CYS A 22 -6.78 2.05 3.33
N ARG A 23 -7.92 1.69 2.76
CA ARG A 23 -9.22 1.80 3.45
C ARG A 23 -9.35 0.83 4.61
N ASP A 24 -8.81 -0.37 4.51
CA ASP A 24 -8.83 -1.35 5.60
C ASP A 24 -7.90 -0.95 6.75
N LEU A 25 -6.70 -0.44 6.43
CA LEU A 25 -5.81 0.19 7.41
C LEU A 25 -6.49 1.38 8.10
N MET A 26 -7.19 2.21 7.34
CA MET A 26 -7.88 3.38 7.88
C MET A 26 -9.05 2.99 8.80
N LYS A 27 -9.82 1.94 8.47
CA LYS A 27 -10.82 1.36 9.38
C LYS A 27 -10.19 0.93 10.71
N SER A 28 -9.05 0.25 10.63
CA SER A 28 -8.31 -0.23 11.79
C SER A 28 -7.78 0.91 12.66
N LEU A 29 -7.16 1.92 12.04
CA LEU A 29 -6.65 3.11 12.73
C LEU A 29 -7.79 3.92 13.39
N ARG A 30 -8.93 4.07 12.69
CA ARG A 30 -10.13 4.69 13.27
C ARG A 30 -10.62 3.93 14.50
N LYS A 31 -10.70 2.59 14.41
CA LYS A 31 -11.17 1.73 15.50
C LYS A 31 -10.24 1.77 16.72
N MET A 32 -8.94 1.94 16.50
CA MET A 32 -7.97 2.09 17.59
C MET A 32 -8.18 3.38 18.39
N ASP A 33 -8.69 4.43 17.74
CA ASP A 33 -8.98 5.75 18.32
C ASP A 33 -7.81 6.40 19.10
N LYS A 34 -6.58 6.11 18.70
CA LYS A 34 -5.36 6.58 19.38
C LYS A 34 -4.76 7.86 18.80
N TYR A 35 -5.14 8.24 17.58
CA TYR A 35 -4.52 9.32 16.83
C TYR A 35 -5.53 10.36 16.39
N ASP A 36 -5.08 11.64 16.27
CA ASP A 36 -5.75 12.64 15.43
C ASP A 36 -5.27 12.43 13.99
N ILE A 37 -6.16 11.86 13.18
CA ILE A 37 -5.81 11.39 11.82
C ILE A 37 -6.11 12.50 10.81
N LYS A 38 -5.14 12.76 9.93
CA LYS A 38 -5.28 13.56 8.70
C LYS A 38 -4.94 12.68 7.49
N ILE A 39 -5.53 12.98 6.34
CA ILE A 39 -5.41 12.15 5.13
C ILE A 39 -4.90 12.99 3.96
N ILE A 40 -3.85 12.52 3.29
CA ILE A 40 -3.37 13.04 2.00
C ILE A 40 -3.59 11.97 0.95
N PRO A 41 -4.57 12.13 0.05
CA PRO A 41 -4.82 11.15 -1.00
C PRO A 41 -3.73 11.19 -2.07
N LEU A 42 -3.24 10.03 -2.48
CA LEU A 42 -2.35 9.88 -3.62
C LEU A 42 -3.15 9.46 -4.87
N ARG A 43 -2.71 9.94 -6.02
CA ARG A 43 -3.13 9.37 -7.30
C ARG A 43 -2.42 8.03 -7.53
N TRP A 44 -3.11 7.10 -8.19
CA TRP A 44 -2.57 5.79 -8.54
C TRP A 44 -2.74 5.57 -10.04
N GLY A 45 -1.78 6.06 -10.80
CA GLY A 45 -1.84 6.07 -12.26
C GLY A 45 -3.15 6.65 -12.79
N ASN A 46 -3.78 5.95 -13.73
CA ASN A 46 -5.07 6.30 -14.33
C ASN A 46 -6.27 5.60 -13.64
N THR A 47 -6.06 5.02 -12.45
CA THR A 47 -7.11 4.33 -11.72
C THR A 47 -8.23 5.29 -11.31
N PRO A 48 -9.51 4.91 -11.46
CA PRO A 48 -10.64 5.72 -11.00
C PRO A 48 -10.56 6.04 -9.50
N GLN A 49 -10.90 7.28 -9.12
CA GLN A 49 -10.78 7.79 -7.76
C GLN A 49 -12.14 8.05 -7.10
N ASN A 50 -13.10 7.17 -7.32
CA ASN A 50 -14.48 7.32 -6.84
C ASN A 50 -14.91 6.17 -5.91
N GLN A 51 -13.97 5.55 -5.19
CA GLN A 51 -14.27 4.41 -4.34
C GLN A 51 -14.77 4.79 -2.94
N VAL A 52 -14.53 6.01 -2.49
CA VAL A 52 -15.06 6.47 -1.21
C VAL A 52 -16.45 7.04 -1.40
N ASP A 53 -17.45 6.39 -0.79
CA ASP A 53 -18.85 6.79 -0.86
C ASP A 53 -19.18 7.80 0.25
N PRO A 54 -19.50 9.07 -0.09
CA PRO A 54 -19.84 10.09 0.88
C PRO A 54 -21.18 9.86 1.59
N SER A 55 -22.02 8.95 1.10
CA SER A 55 -23.28 8.60 1.76
C SER A 55 -23.07 7.73 3.00
N THR A 56 -21.95 7.00 3.07
CA THR A 56 -21.62 6.15 4.22
C THR A 56 -21.00 6.97 5.36
N GLU A 57 -21.19 6.52 6.59
CA GLU A 57 -20.57 7.16 7.77
C GLU A 57 -19.04 7.16 7.67
N PHE A 58 -18.46 6.03 7.25
CA PHE A 58 -17.01 5.88 7.12
C PHE A 58 -16.45 6.76 6.00
N GLY A 59 -17.15 6.86 4.86
CA GLY A 59 -16.75 7.72 3.75
C GLY A 59 -16.74 9.20 4.15
N ARG A 60 -17.79 9.69 4.82
CA ARG A 60 -17.82 11.05 5.37
C ARG A 60 -16.69 11.30 6.35
N TRP A 61 -16.47 10.37 7.28
CA TRP A 61 -15.41 10.45 8.26
C TRP A 61 -14.02 10.61 7.63
N MET A 62 -13.74 9.88 6.53
CA MET A 62 -12.48 10.04 5.77
C MET A 62 -12.40 11.39 5.08
N LEU A 63 -13.47 11.80 4.38
CA LEU A 63 -13.49 13.04 3.61
C LEU A 63 -13.28 14.29 4.49
N GLU A 64 -13.83 14.30 5.70
CA GLU A 64 -13.64 15.38 6.69
C GLU A 64 -12.19 15.52 7.17
N ARG A 65 -11.34 14.48 6.96
CA ARG A 65 -9.95 14.44 7.39
C ARG A 65 -8.95 14.68 6.27
N VAL A 66 -9.44 14.91 5.06
CA VAL A 66 -8.58 15.20 3.91
C VAL A 66 -7.98 16.60 4.08
N ILE A 67 -6.64 16.65 3.91
CA ILE A 67 -5.88 17.89 3.88
C ILE A 67 -5.14 18.01 2.56
N GLY A 68 -4.88 19.24 2.10
CA GLY A 68 -4.12 19.49 0.87
C GLY A 68 -2.62 19.36 1.06
N GLU A 69 -2.12 19.76 2.25
CA GLU A 69 -0.69 19.79 2.57
C GLU A 69 -0.47 19.55 4.08
N ILE A 70 0.74 19.18 4.44
CA ILE A 70 1.15 19.06 5.84
C ILE A 70 1.56 20.44 6.33
N GLY A 71 0.85 20.98 7.31
CA GLY A 71 1.25 22.20 8.00
C GLY A 71 2.39 21.92 8.97
N ASP A 72 2.04 21.55 10.21
CA ASP A 72 3.03 21.15 11.21
C ASP A 72 3.48 19.70 11.00
N LYS A 73 4.75 19.43 11.36
CA LYS A 73 5.33 18.09 11.28
C LYS A 73 4.56 17.12 12.19
N PRO A 74 3.91 16.05 11.64
CA PRO A 74 3.12 15.14 12.45
C PRO A 74 3.98 14.25 13.33
N ASP A 75 3.40 13.74 14.43
CA ASP A 75 4.05 12.77 15.30
C ASP A 75 4.33 11.47 14.53
N VAL A 76 3.36 11.02 13.72
CA VAL A 76 3.48 9.85 12.86
C VAL A 76 3.11 10.22 11.42
N PHE A 77 3.98 9.88 10.49
CA PHE A 77 3.69 9.89 9.06
C PHE A 77 3.60 8.46 8.55
N PHE A 78 2.47 8.11 7.96
CA PHE A 78 2.15 6.76 7.52
C PHE A 78 1.90 6.78 6.01
N GLN A 79 2.84 6.28 5.23
CA GLN A 79 2.77 6.30 3.76
C GLN A 79 2.54 4.90 3.20
N VAL A 80 1.50 4.76 2.36
CA VAL A 80 1.19 3.54 1.62
C VAL A 80 1.41 3.79 0.14
N SER A 81 2.49 3.24 -0.42
CA SER A 81 2.85 3.35 -1.85
C SER A 81 3.90 2.31 -2.23
N VAL A 82 4.40 2.36 -3.48
CA VAL A 82 5.60 1.64 -3.87
C VAL A 82 6.82 2.22 -3.14
N ALA A 83 7.75 1.35 -2.75
CA ALA A 83 8.81 1.71 -1.80
C ALA A 83 9.76 2.80 -2.29
N ASN A 84 10.00 2.91 -3.60
CA ASN A 84 10.84 3.97 -4.18
C ASN A 84 10.24 5.39 -4.04
N GLU A 85 8.94 5.48 -3.76
CA GLU A 85 8.24 6.76 -3.53
C GLU A 85 8.21 7.18 -2.05
N PHE A 86 8.84 6.42 -1.16
CA PHE A 86 8.83 6.76 0.26
C PHE A 86 9.60 8.05 0.54
N GLU A 87 8.92 8.96 1.25
CA GLU A 87 9.45 10.26 1.68
C GLU A 87 9.08 10.53 3.15
N PRO A 88 10.06 10.59 4.07
CA PRO A 88 9.79 10.82 5.48
C PRO A 88 9.33 12.26 5.72
N LYS A 89 8.16 12.46 6.36
CA LYS A 89 7.57 13.78 6.64
C LYS A 89 7.14 13.96 8.10
N GLY A 90 7.26 12.92 8.93
CA GLY A 90 6.88 12.92 10.34
C GLY A 90 8.07 12.82 11.27
N ASN A 91 7.78 12.88 12.57
CA ASN A 91 8.75 12.58 13.61
C ASN A 91 9.08 11.08 13.62
N TYR A 92 8.09 10.23 13.35
CA TYR A 92 8.22 8.80 13.10
C TYR A 92 7.54 8.43 11.78
N ASN A 93 8.24 7.71 10.89
CA ASN A 93 7.82 7.49 9.52
C ASN A 93 7.63 5.99 9.25
N ILE A 94 6.41 5.60 8.89
CA ILE A 94 6.05 4.21 8.58
C ILE A 94 5.77 4.11 7.09
N GLY A 95 6.50 3.23 6.40
CA GLY A 95 6.25 2.90 5.00
C GLY A 95 5.55 1.56 4.87
N VAL A 96 4.45 1.51 4.11
CA VAL A 96 3.71 0.28 3.80
C VAL A 96 3.75 0.05 2.30
N THR A 97 4.19 -1.13 1.90
CA THR A 97 4.28 -1.52 0.48
C THR A 97 3.90 -2.98 0.29
N ALA A 98 3.25 -3.29 -0.83
CA ALA A 98 2.99 -4.68 -1.22
C ALA A 98 4.29 -5.44 -1.55
N GLY A 99 5.36 -4.70 -1.86
CA GLY A 99 6.67 -5.25 -2.13
C GLY A 99 6.83 -5.73 -3.57
N VAL A 100 7.42 -6.92 -3.74
CA VAL A 100 7.74 -7.51 -5.04
C VAL A 100 7.31 -8.96 -5.11
N GLU A 101 7.07 -9.44 -6.32
CA GLU A 101 6.72 -10.84 -6.64
C GLU A 101 7.96 -11.63 -7.11
N THR A 102 9.15 -11.02 -7.06
CA THR A 102 10.44 -11.56 -7.47
C THR A 102 11.33 -11.89 -6.28
N THR A 103 12.42 -12.61 -6.51
CA THR A 103 13.37 -13.03 -5.46
C THR A 103 14.43 -11.98 -5.13
N ILE A 104 14.45 -10.86 -5.87
CA ILE A 104 15.34 -9.72 -5.64
C ILE A 104 14.52 -8.45 -5.78
N ALA A 105 14.61 -7.55 -4.81
CA ALA A 105 13.98 -6.24 -4.86
C ALA A 105 14.82 -5.24 -5.69
N PRO A 106 14.20 -4.30 -6.41
CA PRO A 106 14.92 -3.21 -7.07
C PRO A 106 15.73 -2.38 -6.06
N LYS A 107 16.89 -1.86 -6.49
CA LYS A 107 17.75 -1.07 -5.61
C LYS A 107 17.05 0.17 -5.06
N ASP A 108 16.28 0.86 -5.90
CA ASP A 108 15.51 2.06 -5.52
C ASP A 108 14.44 1.78 -4.47
N PHE A 109 13.89 0.54 -4.42
CA PHE A 109 12.99 0.11 -3.33
C PHE A 109 13.75 0.04 -2.00
N ILE A 110 14.93 -0.57 -1.99
CA ILE A 110 15.78 -0.62 -0.78
C ILE A 110 16.19 0.78 -0.33
N ASP A 111 16.57 1.65 -1.27
CA ASP A 111 16.91 3.04 -0.98
C ASP A 111 15.72 3.81 -0.40
N GLY A 112 14.52 3.60 -0.93
CA GLY A 112 13.29 4.22 -0.41
C GLY A 112 12.93 3.72 0.99
N MET A 113 12.97 2.39 1.20
CA MET A 113 12.70 1.78 2.51
C MET A 113 13.65 2.29 3.58
N ASN A 114 14.93 2.50 3.26
CA ASN A 114 15.93 3.00 4.19
C ASN A 114 15.70 4.45 4.65
N LYS A 115 14.79 5.19 4.02
CA LYS A 115 14.39 6.54 4.47
C LYS A 115 13.37 6.52 5.62
N MET A 116 12.66 5.40 5.80
CA MET A 116 11.60 5.26 6.80
C MET A 116 12.16 4.72 8.12
N ASP A 117 11.40 4.87 9.20
CA ASP A 117 11.78 4.35 10.52
C ASP A 117 11.29 2.92 10.72
N LEU A 118 10.17 2.56 10.08
CA LEU A 118 9.59 1.22 10.07
C LEU A 118 8.98 0.94 8.70
N ILE A 119 9.19 -0.28 8.20
CA ILE A 119 8.58 -0.77 6.97
C ILE A 119 7.60 -1.90 7.33
N LEU A 120 6.42 -1.87 6.73
CA LEU A 120 5.43 -2.91 6.83
C LEU A 120 5.18 -3.54 5.46
N VAL A 121 5.23 -4.86 5.41
CA VAL A 121 5.03 -5.66 4.19
C VAL A 121 3.99 -6.76 4.43
N PRO A 122 3.29 -7.25 3.38
CA PRO A 122 2.14 -8.14 3.57
C PRO A 122 2.51 -9.59 3.90
N SER A 123 3.76 -10.01 3.70
CA SER A 123 4.13 -11.42 3.85
C SER A 123 5.58 -11.63 4.31
N GLU A 124 5.83 -12.80 4.90
CA GLU A 124 7.18 -13.25 5.23
C GLU A 124 8.06 -13.37 3.98
N PHE A 125 7.49 -13.79 2.85
CA PHE A 125 8.22 -13.84 1.57
C PHE A 125 8.76 -12.47 1.21
N THR A 126 7.91 -11.43 1.19
CA THR A 126 8.33 -10.06 0.89
C THR A 126 9.39 -9.57 1.88
N LYS A 127 9.19 -9.80 3.18
CA LYS A 127 10.17 -9.45 4.22
C LYS A 127 11.53 -10.09 3.95
N GLN A 128 11.58 -11.38 3.64
CA GLN A 128 12.80 -12.11 3.34
C GLN A 128 13.49 -11.59 2.07
N VAL A 129 12.73 -11.32 1.01
CA VAL A 129 13.29 -10.75 -0.23
C VAL A 129 13.91 -9.38 0.03
N MET A 130 13.20 -8.50 0.74
CA MET A 130 13.73 -7.15 1.05
C MET A 130 14.97 -7.22 1.93
N ALA A 131 14.98 -8.04 2.98
CA ALA A 131 16.12 -8.20 3.88
C ALA A 131 17.31 -8.90 3.22
N GLY A 132 17.06 -9.85 2.31
CA GLY A 132 18.09 -10.63 1.62
C GLY A 132 18.70 -9.93 0.41
N THR A 133 18.08 -8.87 -0.11
CA THR A 133 18.61 -8.15 -1.28
C THR A 133 19.80 -7.28 -0.90
N VAL A 134 20.92 -7.51 -1.58
CA VAL A 134 22.17 -6.75 -1.40
C VAL A 134 22.73 -6.35 -2.76
N TYR A 135 23.06 -5.08 -2.92
CA TYR A 135 23.75 -4.53 -4.09
C TYR A 135 25.14 -4.09 -3.71
N GLN A 136 26.15 -4.66 -4.36
CA GLN A 136 27.54 -4.27 -4.18
C GLN A 136 27.90 -3.12 -5.11
N HIS A 137 28.59 -2.12 -4.56
CA HIS A 137 29.13 -0.98 -5.31
C HIS A 137 30.59 -1.26 -5.62
N GLN A 138 30.92 -1.30 -6.91
CA GLN A 138 32.28 -1.48 -7.39
C GLN A 138 32.88 -0.16 -7.90
N ASP A 139 34.09 0.15 -7.49
CA ASP A 139 34.88 1.21 -8.13
C ASP A 139 35.18 0.82 -9.58
N GLN A 140 34.89 1.71 -10.53
CA GLN A 140 35.00 1.42 -11.96
C GLN A 140 36.44 1.17 -12.40
N ASN A 141 37.43 1.79 -11.74
CA ASN A 141 38.86 1.73 -12.10
C ASN A 141 39.53 0.52 -11.44
N THR A 142 39.33 0.38 -10.13
CA THR A 142 40.03 -0.65 -9.34
C THR A 142 39.30 -1.99 -9.30
N LYS A 143 38.00 -2.02 -9.70
CA LYS A 143 37.12 -3.17 -9.56
C LYS A 143 36.94 -3.69 -8.13
N GLN A 144 37.40 -2.94 -7.14
CA GLN A 144 37.20 -3.27 -5.74
C GLN A 144 35.79 -2.92 -5.28
N ILE A 145 35.25 -3.72 -4.35
CA ILE A 145 33.99 -3.42 -3.70
C ILE A 145 34.24 -2.28 -2.71
N VAL A 146 33.54 -1.15 -2.91
CA VAL A 146 33.69 0.06 -2.09
C VAL A 146 32.49 0.32 -1.18
N GLY A 147 31.45 -0.50 -1.28
CA GLY A 147 30.26 -0.39 -0.44
C GLY A 147 29.13 -1.33 -0.84
N GLU A 148 28.07 -1.31 -0.08
CA GLU A 148 26.85 -2.08 -0.40
C GLU A 148 25.59 -1.27 -0.09
N THR A 149 24.50 -1.55 -0.82
CA THR A 149 23.14 -1.14 -0.49
C THR A 149 22.36 -2.36 -0.04
N ARG A 150 21.82 -2.29 1.17
CA ARG A 150 20.95 -3.31 1.78
C ARG A 150 19.91 -2.64 2.65
N LEU A 151 18.85 -3.36 3.00
CA LEU A 151 17.90 -2.88 3.98
C LEU A 151 18.55 -2.80 5.37
N THR A 152 18.48 -1.62 5.99
CA THR A 152 19.05 -1.33 7.32
C THR A 152 17.99 -0.97 8.36
N LYS A 153 16.74 -0.77 7.93
CA LYS A 153 15.61 -0.38 8.76
C LYS A 153 14.77 -1.58 9.17
N PRO A 154 14.08 -1.50 10.31
CA PRO A 154 13.12 -2.52 10.72
C PRO A 154 12.09 -2.77 9.63
N CYS A 155 11.86 -4.04 9.30
CA CYS A 155 10.85 -4.49 8.36
C CYS A 155 10.03 -5.59 9.01
N GLU A 156 8.72 -5.35 9.14
CA GLU A 156 7.81 -6.27 9.83
C GLU A 156 6.67 -6.68 8.93
N VAL A 157 6.11 -7.86 9.19
CA VAL A 157 4.95 -8.36 8.44
C VAL A 157 3.68 -7.82 9.08
N LEU A 158 2.87 -7.17 8.26
CA LEU A 158 1.50 -6.82 8.54
C LEU A 158 0.63 -7.45 7.44
N PHE A 159 0.01 -8.59 7.73
CA PHE A 159 -0.88 -9.24 6.79
C PHE A 159 -2.03 -8.32 6.40
N GLU A 160 -2.42 -8.38 5.14
CA GLU A 160 -3.61 -7.69 4.65
C GLU A 160 -4.86 -8.32 5.25
N GLY A 161 -5.61 -7.53 6.00
CA GLY A 161 -6.88 -7.93 6.58
C GLY A 161 -8.01 -7.88 5.56
N VAL A 162 -9.11 -8.56 5.88
CA VAL A 162 -10.34 -8.55 5.10
C VAL A 162 -11.52 -8.24 6.02
N ASP A 163 -12.51 -7.51 5.49
CA ASP A 163 -13.77 -7.28 6.19
C ASP A 163 -14.64 -8.54 6.10
N VAL A 164 -14.53 -9.38 7.14
CA VAL A 164 -15.18 -10.69 7.19
C VAL A 164 -16.71 -10.56 7.08
N ASP A 165 -17.30 -9.50 7.64
CA ASP A 165 -18.74 -9.29 7.63
C ASP A 165 -19.28 -9.09 6.19
N VAL A 166 -18.51 -8.47 5.31
CA VAL A 166 -18.85 -8.29 3.90
C VAL A 166 -18.91 -9.63 3.17
N PHE A 167 -18.02 -10.57 3.51
CA PHE A 167 -17.95 -11.88 2.85
C PHE A 167 -18.90 -12.91 3.46
N LEU A 168 -19.14 -12.85 4.77
CA LEU A 168 -20.05 -13.78 5.45
C LEU A 168 -21.53 -13.40 5.30
N ASN A 169 -21.81 -12.12 5.07
CA ASN A 169 -23.17 -11.59 4.90
C ASN A 169 -23.31 -10.88 3.56
N PRO A 170 -23.18 -11.59 2.42
CA PRO A 170 -23.32 -10.95 1.13
C PRO A 170 -24.72 -10.39 0.98
N SER A 171 -24.83 -9.07 1.04
CA SER A 171 -26.06 -8.36 0.70
C SER A 171 -26.03 -8.10 -0.80
N GLY A 172 -26.69 -8.88 -1.57
CA GLY A 172 -26.70 -8.64 -3.01
C GLY A 172 -27.76 -9.43 -3.74
N ASN A 173 -28.25 -8.87 -4.82
CA ASN A 173 -28.98 -9.63 -5.81
C ASN A 173 -28.04 -10.71 -6.35
N ASP A 174 -28.57 -11.89 -6.57
CA ASP A 174 -27.86 -12.95 -7.27
C ASP A 174 -27.58 -12.49 -8.71
N VAL A 175 -26.42 -11.86 -8.90
CA VAL A 175 -25.98 -11.36 -10.21
C VAL A 175 -25.73 -12.50 -11.20
N LEU A 176 -25.62 -13.73 -10.72
CA LEU A 176 -25.42 -14.93 -11.52
C LEU A 176 -26.73 -15.65 -11.82
N ALA A 177 -27.89 -15.19 -11.32
CA ALA A 177 -29.19 -15.81 -11.57
C ALA A 177 -29.56 -15.93 -13.07
N ASN A 178 -28.95 -15.10 -13.92
CA ASN A 178 -29.16 -15.14 -15.38
C ASN A 178 -28.14 -15.99 -16.14
N VAL A 179 -27.16 -16.56 -15.45
CA VAL A 179 -26.15 -17.46 -16.05
C VAL A 179 -26.78 -18.83 -16.16
N LYS A 180 -26.89 -19.36 -17.39
CA LYS A 180 -27.66 -20.57 -17.71
C LYS A 180 -26.83 -21.85 -17.66
N GLU A 181 -25.53 -21.71 -17.65
CA GLU A 181 -24.56 -22.80 -17.68
C GLU A 181 -24.40 -23.40 -16.28
N ASP A 182 -24.38 -24.74 -16.20
CA ASP A 182 -24.20 -25.48 -14.93
C ASP A 182 -22.78 -25.31 -14.33
N PHE A 183 -21.80 -24.90 -15.17
CA PHE A 183 -20.43 -24.66 -14.76
C PHE A 183 -19.86 -23.39 -15.41
N ASN A 184 -19.24 -22.53 -14.62
CA ASN A 184 -18.72 -21.26 -15.08
C ASN A 184 -17.33 -20.98 -14.52
N PHE A 185 -16.46 -20.40 -15.34
CA PHE A 185 -15.21 -19.80 -14.90
C PHE A 185 -15.42 -18.33 -14.58
N LEU A 186 -14.97 -17.88 -13.42
CA LEU A 186 -14.94 -16.46 -13.06
C LEU A 186 -13.51 -15.95 -13.10
N ILE A 187 -13.24 -14.93 -13.91
CA ILE A 187 -12.00 -14.17 -13.91
C ILE A 187 -12.31 -12.75 -13.46
N VAL A 188 -11.63 -12.31 -12.40
CA VAL A 188 -11.68 -10.94 -11.92
C VAL A 188 -10.29 -10.33 -12.05
N GLY A 189 -10.12 -9.38 -12.96
CA GLY A 189 -8.82 -8.78 -13.23
C GLY A 189 -8.92 -7.49 -14.00
N HIS A 190 -7.81 -6.78 -14.06
CA HIS A 190 -7.67 -5.62 -14.91
C HIS A 190 -7.06 -6.08 -16.25
N TRP A 191 -7.86 -6.01 -17.31
CA TRP A 191 -7.40 -6.31 -18.66
C TRP A 191 -6.54 -5.16 -19.17
N LEU A 192 -5.25 -5.37 -19.24
CA LEU A 192 -4.31 -4.40 -19.79
C LEU A 192 -4.28 -4.51 -21.31
N LYS A 193 -3.79 -3.45 -21.95
CA LYS A 193 -3.66 -3.38 -23.41
C LYS A 193 -2.31 -4.00 -23.81
N GLY A 194 -2.32 -5.00 -24.67
CA GLY A 194 -1.12 -5.68 -25.16
C GLY A 194 -1.42 -7.08 -25.66
N ASP A 195 -0.43 -7.72 -26.27
CA ASP A 195 -0.46 -9.13 -26.65
C ASP A 195 -0.08 -10.01 -25.46
N LEU A 196 -0.35 -11.31 -25.57
CA LEU A 196 0.04 -12.31 -24.59
C LEU A 196 1.56 -12.21 -24.30
N GLY A 197 1.94 -12.19 -23.04
CA GLY A 197 3.32 -11.98 -22.59
C GLY A 197 3.76 -10.50 -22.48
N GLN A 198 2.92 -9.55 -22.90
CA GLN A 198 3.15 -8.11 -22.72
C GLN A 198 2.35 -7.53 -21.55
N ASP A 199 1.35 -8.23 -21.10
CA ASP A 199 0.59 -7.89 -19.91
C ASP A 199 1.21 -8.55 -18.68
N ARG A 200 1.40 -7.79 -17.61
CA ARG A 200 1.91 -8.29 -16.32
C ARG A 200 1.09 -9.45 -15.74
N LYS A 201 -0.18 -9.54 -16.08
CA LYS A 201 -1.10 -10.59 -15.62
C LYS A 201 -1.18 -11.80 -16.56
N ASP A 202 -0.61 -11.68 -17.77
CA ASP A 202 -0.62 -12.73 -18.81
C ASP A 202 -2.03 -13.28 -19.14
N ILE A 203 -3.01 -12.35 -19.20
CA ILE A 203 -4.42 -12.67 -19.45
C ILE A 203 -4.76 -12.42 -20.92
#